data_8d759a4364122f0540891190708ab994
#
_entry.id   8d759a4364122f0540891190708ab994
#
_cell.length_a   1.000
_cell.length_b   1.000
_cell.length_c   1.000
_cell.angle_alpha   90.00
_cell.angle_beta   90.00
_cell.angle_gamma   90.00
#
_symmetry.space_group_name_H-M   'P 1'
#
loop_
_entity.id
_entity.type
_entity.pdbx_description
1 polymer ?
#
loop_
_entity_poly.entity_id
_entity_poly.type
_entity_poly.pdbx_seq_one_letter_code
_entity_poly.pdbx_strand_id
1 'polypeptide(L)'
;WAEPGYDNQHPDYTPACQAAGGWEGMKSLVDTMHDFGYKFGIHDQYRDYYHAAPSYDENYACRLPDGTIPGHSYWAGGPQSYLCATQAPFYVKRNFAELKKNGIWLDGAYLDVFTCNEGDECANPEHVMTRRDCYMYRGNCFSWLLSQGILSSSEEVSDWAVPYLVFCHYAPYDFMLRPSETPKKGIPVPLFNLVYHDCVIEPWMMDRVSKDEDYMLYALLAGGAPYLVRDGAYPNTDGAFDGEKISLEEMTERCRVVTELHEKTALLELVRHECMTADGSVQKSEFSDGTYVICDFAEQIYEIGYGS
;
A
#
# COMPACT_ATOMS: atom_id res chain seq x y z
N TRP A 1 15.37 7.08 4.04
CA TRP A 1 16.51 6.32 4.55
C TRP A 1 17.68 6.29 3.56
N ALA A 2 17.43 6.38 2.28
CA ALA A 2 18.41 6.29 1.20
C ALA A 2 19.12 7.62 0.93
N GLU A 3 20.37 7.57 0.48
CA GLU A 3 21.11 8.72 -0.04
C GLU A 3 20.93 8.78 -1.58
N PRO A 4 20.56 9.92 -2.18
CA PRO A 4 20.34 11.25 -1.60
C PRO A 4 18.88 11.54 -1.23
N GLY A 5 18.01 10.57 -1.21
CA GLY A 5 16.58 10.66 -0.88
C GLY A 5 15.78 9.60 -1.62
N TYR A 6 14.48 9.43 -1.24
CA TYR A 6 13.65 8.37 -1.79
C TYR A 6 13.50 8.52 -3.32
N ASP A 7 12.90 9.59 -3.80
CA ASP A 7 12.57 9.80 -5.21
C ASP A 7 13.73 10.41 -6.03
N ASN A 8 14.95 9.93 -5.87
CA ASN A 8 16.10 10.52 -6.52
C ASN A 8 16.86 9.60 -7.46
N GLN A 9 17.00 8.31 -7.12
CA GLN A 9 17.90 7.40 -7.85
C GLN A 9 17.40 5.96 -7.91
N HIS A 10 16.06 5.73 -7.97
CA HIS A 10 15.57 4.36 -8.12
C HIS A 10 16.25 3.66 -9.30
N PRO A 11 16.69 2.41 -9.14
CA PRO A 11 16.57 1.50 -8.00
C PRO A 11 17.79 1.49 -7.05
N ASP A 12 18.57 2.56 -7.03
CA ASP A 12 19.78 2.67 -6.18
C ASP A 12 19.44 3.35 -4.87
N TYR A 13 19.40 2.57 -3.77
CA TYR A 13 18.99 3.02 -2.45
C TYR A 13 20.12 3.12 -1.43
N THR A 14 21.27 2.56 -1.74
CA THR A 14 22.41 2.56 -0.83
C THR A 14 23.46 3.57 -1.26
N PRO A 15 24.17 4.19 -0.30
CA PRO A 15 24.19 3.96 1.16
C PRO A 15 22.98 4.58 1.88
N ALA A 16 22.88 4.31 3.19
CA ALA A 16 21.94 4.99 4.06
C ALA A 16 22.27 6.49 4.16
N CYS A 17 21.24 7.33 4.26
CA CYS A 17 21.35 8.79 4.23
C CYS A 17 22.26 9.32 5.35
N GLN A 18 23.33 9.99 4.99
CA GLN A 18 24.32 10.53 5.94
C GLN A 18 23.74 11.61 6.84
N ALA A 19 22.83 12.45 6.31
CA ALA A 19 22.16 13.48 7.10
C ALA A 19 21.25 12.90 8.20
N ALA A 20 20.79 11.65 8.02
CA ALA A 20 20.00 10.91 9.01
C ALA A 20 20.87 9.97 9.89
N GLY A 21 22.19 10.09 9.86
CA GLY A 21 23.13 9.30 10.66
C GLY A 21 23.76 8.11 9.94
N GLY A 22 23.53 7.93 8.66
CA GLY A 22 24.09 6.84 7.87
C GLY A 22 23.69 5.46 8.37
N TRP A 23 24.54 4.46 8.15
CA TRP A 23 24.27 3.08 8.58
C TRP A 23 24.17 2.92 10.09
N GLU A 24 24.98 3.66 10.86
CA GLU A 24 24.95 3.60 12.34
C GLU A 24 23.64 4.19 12.88
N GLY A 25 23.20 5.34 12.35
CA GLY A 25 21.93 5.94 12.72
C GLY A 25 20.74 5.06 12.36
N MET A 26 20.74 4.46 11.18
CA MET A 26 19.70 3.52 10.76
C MET A 26 19.67 2.28 11.66
N LYS A 27 20.83 1.71 11.97
CA LYS A 27 20.91 0.57 12.89
C LYS A 27 20.37 0.92 14.28
N SER A 28 20.76 2.08 14.83
CA SER A 28 20.26 2.55 16.12
C SER A 28 18.74 2.73 16.11
N LEU A 29 18.17 3.22 15.02
CA LEU A 29 16.72 3.33 14.87
C LEU A 29 16.04 1.95 14.88
N VAL A 30 16.55 1.00 14.11
CA VAL A 30 16.02 -0.39 14.07
C VAL A 30 16.06 -1.01 15.47
N ASP A 31 17.21 -0.95 16.13
CA ASP A 31 17.39 -1.51 17.48
C ASP A 31 16.41 -0.85 18.48
N THR A 32 16.23 0.48 18.40
CA THR A 32 15.27 1.21 19.25
C THR A 32 13.82 0.76 19.01
N MET A 33 13.42 0.58 17.75
CA MET A 33 12.07 0.13 17.43
C MET A 33 11.83 -1.30 17.94
N HIS A 34 12.80 -2.19 17.80
CA HIS A 34 12.73 -3.54 18.34
C HIS A 34 12.69 -3.56 19.88
N ASP A 35 13.45 -2.70 20.55
CA ASP A 35 13.42 -2.56 22.03
C ASP A 35 12.05 -2.10 22.53
N PHE A 36 11.30 -1.31 21.75
CA PHE A 36 9.91 -0.96 22.03
C PHE A 36 8.90 -2.07 21.65
N GLY A 37 9.36 -3.18 21.07
CA GLY A 37 8.49 -4.27 20.59
C GLY A 37 7.81 -4.01 19.26
N TYR A 38 8.23 -2.98 18.53
CA TYR A 38 7.72 -2.69 17.18
C TYR A 38 8.47 -3.46 16.10
N LYS A 39 7.85 -3.62 14.96
CA LYS A 39 8.50 -4.09 13.74
C LYS A 39 9.06 -2.90 12.98
N PHE A 40 10.14 -3.12 12.24
CA PHE A 40 10.75 -2.10 11.41
C PHE A 40 10.80 -2.53 9.95
N GLY A 41 10.34 -1.65 9.08
CA GLY A 41 10.33 -1.86 7.63
C GLY A 41 10.88 -0.66 6.87
N ILE A 42 11.18 -0.87 5.61
CA ILE A 42 11.62 0.19 4.70
C ILE A 42 10.66 0.33 3.53
N HIS A 43 10.73 1.47 2.88
CA HIS A 43 10.01 1.82 1.67
C HIS A 43 11.01 1.95 0.53
N ASP A 44 10.84 1.17 -0.51
CA ASP A 44 11.64 1.18 -1.73
C ASP A 44 10.79 0.82 -2.96
N GLN A 45 11.34 0.97 -4.17
CA GLN A 45 10.59 0.87 -5.41
C GLN A 45 11.53 0.41 -6.54
N TYR A 46 11.02 -0.40 -7.51
CA TYR A 46 11.81 -1.03 -8.57
C TYR A 46 11.07 -1.01 -9.92
N ARG A 47 10.36 0.07 -10.20
CA ARG A 47 9.66 0.31 -11.46
C ARG A 47 10.11 1.59 -12.13
N ASP A 48 10.15 2.69 -11.38
CA ASP A 48 10.66 3.96 -11.87
C ASP A 48 12.18 3.87 -12.00
N TYR A 49 12.70 4.24 -13.14
CA TYR A 49 14.10 4.08 -13.46
C TYR A 49 14.72 5.43 -13.82
N TYR A 50 15.35 6.03 -12.82
CA TYR A 50 15.96 7.36 -12.99
C TYR A 50 17.17 7.31 -13.92
N HIS A 51 17.21 8.24 -14.88
CA HIS A 51 18.37 8.38 -15.77
C HIS A 51 19.63 8.81 -15.01
N ALA A 52 19.47 9.47 -13.85
CA ALA A 52 20.56 9.88 -12.96
C ALA A 52 21.01 8.77 -11.98
N ALA A 53 20.33 7.62 -11.96
CA ALA A 53 20.72 6.51 -11.09
C ALA A 53 22.11 5.98 -11.48
N PRO A 54 23.02 5.72 -10.52
CA PRO A 54 24.36 5.18 -10.82
C PRO A 54 24.34 3.87 -11.61
N SER A 55 23.31 3.05 -11.45
CA SER A 55 23.12 1.77 -12.15
C SER A 55 22.23 1.89 -13.39
N TYR A 56 21.92 3.12 -13.85
CA TYR A 56 21.13 3.30 -15.06
C TYR A 56 21.80 2.69 -16.29
N ASP A 57 21.10 1.80 -16.98
CA ASP A 57 21.52 1.20 -18.24
C ASP A 57 20.27 1.09 -19.14
N GLU A 58 20.31 1.72 -20.31
CA GLU A 58 19.24 1.68 -21.30
C GLU A 58 18.85 0.24 -21.70
N ASN A 59 19.77 -0.72 -21.56
CA ASN A 59 19.49 -2.12 -21.83
C ASN A 59 18.54 -2.76 -20.79
N TYR A 60 18.37 -2.15 -19.62
CA TYR A 60 17.46 -2.64 -18.58
C TYR A 60 16.11 -1.91 -18.57
N ALA A 61 15.98 -0.84 -19.36
CA ALA A 61 14.73 -0.14 -19.53
C ALA A 61 13.75 -0.93 -20.42
N CYS A 62 12.45 -0.78 -20.16
CA CYS A 62 11.42 -1.27 -21.07
C CYS A 62 11.52 -0.62 -22.44
N ARG A 63 11.28 -1.39 -23.50
CA ARG A 63 11.24 -0.91 -24.89
C ARG A 63 9.88 -1.18 -25.52
N LEU A 64 9.43 -0.24 -26.33
CA LEU A 64 8.27 -0.42 -27.22
C LEU A 64 8.64 -1.32 -28.41
N PRO A 65 7.64 -1.83 -29.17
CA PRO A 65 7.88 -2.69 -30.33
C PRO A 65 8.74 -2.05 -31.44
N ASP A 66 8.79 -0.73 -31.51
CA ASP A 66 9.65 0.02 -32.44
C ASP A 66 11.10 0.21 -31.93
N GLY A 67 11.40 -0.33 -30.74
CA GLY A 67 12.70 -0.27 -30.09
C GLY A 67 12.94 1.00 -29.25
N THR A 68 12.00 1.94 -29.20
CA THR A 68 12.13 3.16 -28.40
C THR A 68 11.96 2.87 -26.92
N ILE A 69 12.61 3.67 -26.06
CA ILE A 69 12.45 3.64 -24.61
C ILE A 69 11.40 4.70 -24.23
N PRO A 70 10.22 4.29 -23.70
CA PRO A 70 9.23 5.26 -23.27
C PRO A 70 9.72 6.04 -22.05
N GLY A 71 9.50 7.36 -22.06
CA GLY A 71 9.60 8.18 -20.85
C GLY A 71 8.46 7.83 -19.91
N HIS A 72 8.73 7.87 -18.59
CA HIS A 72 7.72 7.61 -17.59
C HIS A 72 7.21 8.91 -16.96
N SER A 73 8.02 9.51 -16.09
CA SER A 73 7.64 10.71 -15.35
C SER A 73 8.87 11.58 -15.05
N TYR A 74 8.66 12.63 -14.29
CA TYR A 74 9.69 13.55 -13.85
C TYR A 74 9.41 13.94 -12.39
N TRP A 75 10.20 13.38 -11.47
CA TRP A 75 10.11 13.67 -10.04
C TRP A 75 11.41 14.29 -9.53
N ALA A 76 11.67 14.25 -8.23
CA ALA A 76 12.81 14.91 -7.60
C ALA A 76 14.17 14.56 -8.21
N GLY A 77 14.37 13.32 -8.63
CA GLY A 77 15.61 12.84 -9.30
C GLY A 77 15.69 13.13 -10.79
N GLY A 78 14.70 13.79 -11.38
CA GLY A 78 14.67 14.14 -12.81
C GLY A 78 13.90 13.15 -13.68
N PRO A 79 14.26 13.01 -14.96
CA PRO A 79 13.54 12.16 -15.90
C PRO A 79 13.72 10.67 -15.60
N GLN A 80 12.68 9.90 -15.91
CA GLN A 80 12.61 8.47 -15.68
C GLN A 80 12.19 7.73 -16.95
N SER A 81 12.59 6.45 -17.00
CA SER A 81 12.03 5.41 -17.83
C SER A 81 11.37 4.35 -16.93
N TYR A 82 10.92 3.25 -17.52
CA TYR A 82 10.46 2.07 -16.77
C TYR A 82 11.59 1.04 -16.68
N LEU A 83 11.99 0.67 -15.46
CA LEU A 83 12.83 -0.50 -15.26
C LEU A 83 12.04 -1.75 -15.67
N CYS A 84 12.58 -2.55 -16.57
CA CYS A 84 11.93 -3.80 -16.91
C CYS A 84 11.84 -4.71 -15.68
N ALA A 85 10.64 -5.20 -15.36
CA ALA A 85 10.42 -5.99 -14.15
C ALA A 85 11.27 -7.28 -14.11
N THR A 86 11.77 -7.75 -15.26
CA THR A 86 12.75 -8.85 -15.32
C THR A 86 14.02 -8.56 -14.52
N GLN A 87 14.37 -7.29 -14.36
CA GLN A 87 15.56 -6.84 -13.62
C GLN A 87 15.28 -6.56 -12.13
N ALA A 88 14.02 -6.32 -11.76
CA ALA A 88 13.63 -5.97 -10.39
C ALA A 88 14.15 -6.97 -9.33
N PRO A 89 14.06 -8.31 -9.51
CA PRO A 89 14.57 -9.27 -8.54
C PRO A 89 16.09 -9.17 -8.27
N PHE A 90 16.86 -8.72 -9.25
CA PHE A 90 18.29 -8.48 -9.07
C PHE A 90 18.52 -7.29 -8.15
N TYR A 91 17.86 -6.17 -8.41
CA TYR A 91 18.02 -4.94 -7.62
C TYR A 91 17.50 -5.10 -6.18
N VAL A 92 16.34 -5.75 -5.98
CA VAL A 92 15.83 -6.09 -4.64
C VAL A 92 16.88 -6.87 -3.87
N LYS A 93 17.39 -7.98 -4.42
CA LYS A 93 18.38 -8.81 -3.74
C LYS A 93 19.67 -8.06 -3.44
N ARG A 94 20.14 -7.23 -4.37
CA ARG A 94 21.34 -6.40 -4.21
C ARG A 94 21.20 -5.43 -3.02
N ASN A 95 20.10 -4.68 -3.00
CA ASN A 95 19.89 -3.65 -1.98
C ASN A 95 19.70 -4.27 -0.59
N PHE A 96 18.91 -5.33 -0.49
CA PHE A 96 18.70 -6.03 0.79
C PHE A 96 19.97 -6.77 1.29
N ALA A 97 20.81 -7.26 0.38
CA ALA A 97 22.11 -7.81 0.76
C ALA A 97 23.02 -6.73 1.37
N GLU A 98 23.01 -5.51 0.84
CA GLU A 98 23.78 -4.41 1.37
C GLU A 98 23.26 -3.93 2.74
N LEU A 99 21.93 -3.86 2.93
CA LEU A 99 21.31 -3.62 4.24
C LEU A 99 21.78 -4.65 5.27
N LYS A 100 21.67 -5.93 4.96
CA LYS A 100 22.08 -7.03 5.84
C LYS A 100 23.57 -6.98 6.17
N LYS A 101 24.42 -6.68 5.20
CA LYS A 101 25.88 -6.52 5.38
C LYS A 101 26.22 -5.40 6.36
N ASN A 102 25.41 -4.35 6.41
CA ASN A 102 25.54 -3.23 7.35
C ASN A 102 24.81 -3.47 8.68
N GLY A 103 24.33 -4.67 8.95
CA GLY A 103 23.68 -5.03 10.21
C GLY A 103 22.27 -4.53 10.37
N ILE A 104 21.60 -4.17 9.27
CA ILE A 104 20.19 -3.73 9.25
C ILE A 104 19.31 -4.96 9.06
N TRP A 105 18.50 -5.26 10.07
CA TRP A 105 17.56 -6.37 10.09
C TRP A 105 16.14 -5.84 9.98
N LEU A 106 15.45 -6.22 8.93
CA LEU A 106 14.12 -5.73 8.61
C LEU A 106 13.07 -6.78 8.91
N ASP A 107 11.95 -6.34 9.49
CA ASP A 107 10.72 -7.16 9.62
C ASP A 107 9.83 -7.02 8.41
N GLY A 108 9.86 -5.88 7.71
CA GLY A 108 8.99 -5.58 6.59
C GLY A 108 9.66 -4.79 5.48
N ALA A 109 9.05 -4.86 4.30
CA ALA A 109 9.42 -4.06 3.15
C ALA A 109 8.17 -3.68 2.35
N TYR A 110 8.05 -2.39 2.05
CA TYR A 110 7.02 -1.85 1.19
C TYR A 110 7.63 -1.60 -0.19
N LEU A 111 7.23 -2.40 -1.18
CA LEU A 111 7.63 -2.21 -2.57
C LEU A 111 6.58 -1.34 -3.27
N ASP A 112 6.89 -0.06 -3.38
CA ASP A 112 6.01 0.94 -3.95
C ASP A 112 5.70 0.70 -5.42
N VAL A 113 4.56 1.18 -5.90
CA VAL A 113 4.04 1.16 -7.27
C VAL A 113 3.91 -0.22 -7.94
N PHE A 114 4.17 -1.31 -7.23
CA PHE A 114 4.08 -2.64 -7.85
C PHE A 114 2.65 -3.11 -8.05
N THR A 115 1.72 -2.71 -7.18
CA THR A 115 0.35 -3.23 -7.15
C THR A 115 -0.71 -2.22 -7.55
N CYS A 116 -0.39 -0.92 -7.60
CA CYS A 116 -1.31 0.14 -8.03
C CYS A 116 -1.35 0.35 -9.56
N ASN A 117 -0.49 -0.31 -10.32
CA ASN A 117 -0.35 -0.13 -11.76
C ASN A 117 -0.61 -1.41 -12.52
N GLU A 118 -1.10 -1.27 -13.75
CA GLU A 118 -1.10 -2.37 -14.70
C GLU A 118 0.33 -2.90 -14.93
N GLY A 119 0.42 -4.18 -15.32
CA GLY A 119 1.70 -4.77 -15.70
C GLY A 119 2.33 -4.06 -16.90
N ASP A 120 3.60 -3.70 -16.79
CA ASP A 120 4.35 -3.14 -17.90
C ASP A 120 4.70 -4.21 -18.94
N GLU A 121 4.89 -3.80 -20.19
CA GLU A 121 5.34 -4.65 -21.28
C GLU A 121 6.72 -4.21 -21.77
N CYS A 122 7.51 -5.16 -22.27
CA CYS A 122 8.83 -4.87 -22.84
C CYS A 122 9.07 -5.68 -24.11
N ALA A 123 9.44 -5.00 -25.20
CA ALA A 123 9.79 -5.61 -26.47
C ALA A 123 11.31 -5.76 -26.69
N ASN A 124 12.14 -5.49 -25.67
CA ASN A 124 13.58 -5.71 -25.78
C ASN A 124 13.86 -7.21 -26.01
N PRO A 125 14.56 -7.59 -27.10
CA PRO A 125 14.77 -9.00 -27.42
C PRO A 125 15.58 -9.77 -26.37
N GLU A 126 16.37 -9.10 -25.53
CA GLU A 126 17.14 -9.72 -24.46
C GLU A 126 16.30 -10.06 -23.21
N HIS A 127 15.15 -9.37 -23.03
CA HIS A 127 14.24 -9.56 -21.91
C HIS A 127 12.81 -9.18 -22.28
N VAL A 128 12.29 -9.81 -23.31
CA VAL A 128 10.86 -9.66 -23.69
C VAL A 128 9.97 -9.99 -22.50
N MET A 129 8.99 -9.15 -22.25
CA MET A 129 8.11 -9.26 -21.08
C MET A 129 6.68 -8.86 -21.44
N THR A 130 5.74 -9.76 -21.21
CA THR A 130 4.31 -9.47 -21.25
C THR A 130 3.82 -8.92 -19.91
N ARG A 131 2.60 -8.37 -19.84
CA ARG A 131 1.99 -7.95 -18.55
C ARG A 131 1.96 -9.10 -17.53
N ARG A 132 1.64 -10.32 -17.97
CA ARG A 132 1.66 -11.50 -17.10
C ARG A 132 3.06 -11.79 -16.56
N ASP A 133 4.08 -11.67 -17.39
CA ASP A 133 5.46 -11.86 -16.95
C ASP A 133 5.86 -10.75 -15.97
N CYS A 134 5.42 -9.52 -16.20
CA CYS A 134 5.64 -8.40 -15.27
C CYS A 134 5.12 -8.73 -13.87
N TYR A 135 3.86 -9.18 -13.75
CA TYR A 135 3.30 -9.61 -12.47
C TYR A 135 4.07 -10.76 -11.84
N MET A 136 4.52 -11.72 -12.64
CA MET A 136 5.36 -12.84 -12.17
C MET A 136 6.69 -12.34 -11.59
N TYR A 137 7.39 -11.43 -12.27
CA TYR A 137 8.66 -10.89 -11.77
C TYR A 137 8.49 -10.02 -10.53
N ARG A 138 7.44 -9.20 -10.46
CA ARG A 138 7.07 -8.46 -9.25
C ARG A 138 6.73 -9.43 -8.10
N GLY A 139 5.94 -10.48 -8.36
CA GLY A 139 5.64 -11.55 -7.41
C GLY A 139 6.89 -12.29 -6.92
N ASN A 140 7.90 -12.48 -7.78
CA ASN A 140 9.18 -13.06 -7.39
C ASN A 140 9.96 -12.17 -6.40
N CYS A 141 9.83 -10.84 -6.49
CA CYS A 141 10.40 -9.93 -5.50
C CYS A 141 9.75 -10.14 -4.12
N PHE A 142 8.42 -10.14 -4.06
CA PHE A 142 7.68 -10.39 -2.83
C PHE A 142 7.97 -11.79 -2.24
N SER A 143 7.93 -12.84 -3.08
CA SER A 143 8.23 -14.22 -2.65
C SER A 143 9.64 -14.32 -2.06
N TRP A 144 10.60 -13.63 -2.65
CA TRP A 144 11.96 -13.62 -2.12
C TRP A 144 12.00 -12.94 -0.75
N LEU A 145 11.35 -11.78 -0.55
CA LEU A 145 11.26 -11.11 0.74
C LEU A 145 10.65 -12.03 1.81
N LEU A 146 9.51 -12.66 1.51
CA LEU A 146 8.87 -13.62 2.41
C LEU A 146 9.80 -14.79 2.75
N SER A 147 10.58 -15.28 1.79
CA SER A 147 11.57 -16.36 2.03
C SER A 147 12.71 -15.93 2.96
N GLN A 148 12.95 -14.62 3.11
CA GLN A 148 13.92 -14.06 4.06
C GLN A 148 13.29 -13.75 5.43
N GLY A 149 11.99 -14.01 5.62
CA GLY A 149 11.24 -13.66 6.82
C GLY A 149 10.83 -12.20 6.87
N ILE A 150 10.88 -11.48 5.74
CA ILE A 150 10.51 -10.06 5.63
C ILE A 150 9.07 -9.98 5.12
N LEU A 151 8.18 -9.36 5.90
CA LEU A 151 6.78 -9.14 5.54
C LEU A 151 6.70 -8.15 4.38
N SER A 152 6.03 -8.54 3.31
CA SER A 152 5.89 -7.70 2.12
C SER A 152 4.59 -6.94 2.07
N SER A 153 4.66 -5.71 1.59
CA SER A 153 3.53 -4.82 1.34
C SER A 153 3.74 -4.00 0.08
N SER A 154 2.71 -3.34 -0.40
CA SER A 154 2.76 -2.45 -1.55
C SER A 154 1.65 -1.41 -1.47
N GLU A 155 1.51 -0.55 -2.48
CA GLU A 155 0.65 0.64 -2.45
C GLU A 155 -0.83 0.28 -2.40
N GLU A 156 -1.31 -0.52 -3.34
CA GLU A 156 -2.69 -0.99 -3.38
C GLU A 156 -2.70 -2.52 -3.40
N VAL A 157 -3.89 -3.10 -3.32
CA VAL A 157 -4.06 -4.54 -3.44
C VAL A 157 -4.70 -4.89 -4.78
N SER A 158 -4.19 -5.94 -5.41
CA SER A 158 -4.78 -6.57 -6.59
C SER A 158 -4.79 -8.08 -6.42
N ASP A 159 -5.71 -8.76 -7.09
CA ASP A 159 -5.91 -10.20 -7.00
C ASP A 159 -4.64 -11.03 -7.23
N TRP A 160 -3.80 -10.64 -8.20
CA TRP A 160 -2.54 -11.32 -8.48
C TRP A 160 -1.51 -11.20 -7.34
N ALA A 161 -1.63 -10.15 -6.50
CA ALA A 161 -0.69 -9.85 -5.43
C ALA A 161 -1.08 -10.46 -4.08
N VAL A 162 -2.34 -10.86 -3.90
CA VAL A 162 -2.86 -11.46 -2.66
C VAL A 162 -1.96 -12.57 -2.08
N PRO A 163 -1.39 -13.52 -2.87
CA PRO A 163 -0.52 -14.56 -2.33
C PRO A 163 0.79 -14.05 -1.69
N TYR A 164 1.11 -12.79 -1.87
CA TYR A 164 2.40 -12.21 -1.49
C TYR A 164 2.30 -11.13 -0.42
N LEU A 165 1.19 -10.38 -0.38
CA LEU A 165 1.03 -9.21 0.49
C LEU A 165 0.52 -9.61 1.86
N VAL A 166 1.09 -9.01 2.91
CA VAL A 166 0.56 -9.06 4.28
C VAL A 166 -0.37 -7.89 4.53
N PHE A 167 -0.02 -6.71 4.03
CA PHE A 167 -0.87 -5.52 4.07
C PHE A 167 -0.63 -4.64 2.84
N CYS A 168 -1.54 -3.73 2.56
CA CYS A 168 -1.37 -2.68 1.55
C CYS A 168 -1.37 -1.30 2.22
N HIS A 169 -0.97 -0.25 1.48
CA HIS A 169 -0.97 1.12 1.99
C HIS A 169 -2.37 1.74 1.91
N TYR A 170 -3.08 1.47 0.81
CA TYR A 170 -4.43 1.96 0.58
C TYR A 170 -5.41 0.81 0.48
N ALA A 171 -6.58 0.98 1.09
CA ALA A 171 -7.71 0.08 0.88
C ALA A 171 -8.20 0.14 -0.58
N PRO A 172 -8.77 -0.95 -1.13
CA PRO A 172 -9.14 -1.05 -2.56
C PRO A 172 -10.11 0.03 -3.04
N TYR A 173 -10.83 0.63 -2.13
CA TYR A 173 -11.89 1.59 -2.44
C TYR A 173 -11.51 3.05 -2.24
N ASP A 174 -10.28 3.34 -1.83
CA ASP A 174 -9.84 4.72 -1.57
C ASP A 174 -10.08 5.62 -2.80
N PHE A 175 -9.74 5.18 -3.99
CA PHE A 175 -10.02 5.94 -5.22
C PHE A 175 -11.50 6.20 -5.49
N MET A 176 -12.37 5.26 -5.12
CA MET A 176 -13.82 5.41 -5.32
C MET A 176 -14.42 6.43 -4.36
N LEU A 177 -13.77 6.63 -3.21
CA LEU A 177 -14.23 7.52 -2.16
C LEU A 177 -13.64 8.93 -2.26
N ARG A 178 -12.55 9.11 -3.02
CA ARG A 178 -11.93 10.42 -3.20
C ARG A 178 -12.90 11.41 -3.86
N PRO A 179 -12.87 12.70 -3.45
CA PRO A 179 -13.63 13.74 -4.12
C PRO A 179 -13.34 13.78 -5.63
N SER A 180 -14.36 13.93 -6.43
CA SER A 180 -14.25 14.00 -7.88
C SER A 180 -15.14 15.12 -8.41
N GLU A 181 -14.66 15.89 -9.41
CA GLU A 181 -15.47 16.86 -10.17
C GLU A 181 -16.60 16.17 -10.94
N THR A 182 -16.46 14.88 -11.20
CA THR A 182 -17.49 14.07 -11.89
C THR A 182 -18.34 13.36 -10.85
N PRO A 183 -19.68 13.45 -10.93
CA PRO A 183 -20.55 12.71 -10.03
C PRO A 183 -20.23 11.22 -10.03
N LYS A 184 -20.07 10.65 -8.85
CA LYS A 184 -19.85 9.21 -8.67
C LYS A 184 -21.05 8.44 -9.23
N LYS A 185 -20.78 7.32 -9.91
CA LYS A 185 -21.82 6.43 -10.45
C LYS A 185 -21.77 5.10 -9.70
N GLY A 186 -22.92 4.70 -9.18
CA GLY A 186 -23.06 3.45 -8.44
C GLY A 186 -22.79 3.59 -6.95
N ILE A 187 -22.96 2.48 -6.23
CA ILE A 187 -22.79 2.36 -4.79
C ILE A 187 -21.56 1.48 -4.57
N PRO A 188 -20.53 1.92 -3.81
CA PRO A 188 -19.39 1.09 -3.48
C PRO A 188 -19.82 -0.17 -2.70
N VAL A 189 -19.33 -1.33 -3.12
CA VAL A 189 -19.51 -2.60 -2.40
C VAL A 189 -18.14 -3.20 -2.11
N PRO A 190 -17.91 -3.86 -0.95
CA PRO A 190 -16.62 -4.41 -0.57
C PRO A 190 -16.34 -5.74 -1.30
N LEU A 191 -16.37 -5.72 -2.65
CA LEU A 191 -16.23 -6.93 -3.46
C LEU A 191 -14.88 -7.63 -3.24
N PHE A 192 -13.80 -6.88 -3.08
CA PHE A 192 -12.48 -7.44 -2.79
C PHE A 192 -12.50 -8.17 -1.44
N ASN A 193 -13.09 -7.56 -0.42
CA ASN A 193 -13.18 -8.15 0.93
C ASN A 193 -14.09 -9.38 0.97
N LEU A 194 -15.16 -9.42 0.17
CA LEU A 194 -15.98 -10.64 0.02
C LEU A 194 -15.21 -11.84 -0.51
N VAL A 195 -14.06 -11.61 -1.14
CA VAL A 195 -13.23 -12.68 -1.72
C VAL A 195 -11.94 -12.92 -0.94
N TYR A 196 -11.33 -11.86 -0.39
CA TYR A 196 -9.95 -11.89 0.13
C TYR A 196 -9.78 -11.25 1.51
N HIS A 197 -10.85 -11.01 2.27
CA HIS A 197 -10.76 -10.30 3.56
C HIS A 197 -9.74 -10.91 4.52
N ASP A 198 -9.73 -12.22 4.64
CA ASP A 198 -8.83 -12.97 5.51
C ASP A 198 -7.39 -13.14 4.99
N CYS A 199 -7.08 -12.56 3.84
CA CYS A 199 -5.80 -12.74 3.16
C CYS A 199 -4.85 -11.54 3.30
N VAL A 200 -5.37 -10.30 3.33
CA VAL A 200 -4.57 -9.06 3.31
C VAL A 200 -5.17 -8.04 4.26
N ILE A 201 -4.32 -7.41 5.08
CA ILE A 201 -4.72 -6.32 5.95
C ILE A 201 -4.84 -5.04 5.14
N GLU A 202 -6.01 -4.40 5.20
CA GLU A 202 -6.32 -3.15 4.51
C GLU A 202 -6.49 -2.02 5.52
N PRO A 203 -5.62 -1.00 5.50
CA PRO A 203 -5.77 0.16 6.37
C PRO A 203 -6.71 1.20 5.78
N TRP A 204 -7.51 1.81 6.66
CA TRP A 204 -8.42 2.90 6.34
C TRP A 204 -8.10 4.13 7.17
N MET A 205 -8.13 5.32 6.57
CA MET A 205 -7.85 6.57 7.27
C MET A 205 -8.98 6.93 8.21
N MET A 206 -8.65 7.26 9.46
CA MET A 206 -9.64 7.59 10.49
C MET A 206 -9.91 9.11 10.63
N ASP A 207 -9.19 9.93 9.90
CA ASP A 207 -9.27 11.39 9.95
C ASP A 207 -10.29 12.00 8.98
N ARG A 208 -10.96 11.19 8.17
CA ARG A 208 -11.94 11.65 7.19
C ARG A 208 -13.36 11.44 7.68
N VAL A 209 -14.07 12.54 7.82
CA VAL A 209 -15.48 12.58 8.22
C VAL A 209 -16.23 13.46 7.24
N SER A 210 -16.85 12.86 6.25
CA SER A 210 -17.85 13.53 5.44
C SER A 210 -18.95 12.54 5.08
N LYS A 211 -20.13 13.03 4.76
CA LYS A 211 -21.31 12.20 4.47
C LYS A 211 -21.04 11.14 3.40
N ASP A 212 -20.18 11.44 2.42
CA ASP A 212 -19.87 10.56 1.31
C ASP A 212 -18.48 9.90 1.44
N GLU A 213 -17.72 10.23 2.51
CA GLU A 213 -16.30 9.88 2.65
C GLU A 213 -15.93 9.51 4.09
N ASP A 214 -16.87 8.97 4.84
CA ASP A 214 -16.59 8.47 6.18
C ASP A 214 -15.83 7.13 6.10
N TYR A 215 -14.52 7.23 6.13
CA TYR A 215 -13.64 6.06 6.02
C TYR A 215 -13.74 5.12 7.21
N MET A 216 -14.17 5.60 8.38
CA MET A 216 -14.45 4.73 9.52
C MET A 216 -15.62 3.79 9.23
N LEU A 217 -16.73 4.30 8.68
CA LEU A 217 -17.87 3.46 8.34
C LEU A 217 -17.52 2.42 7.27
N TYR A 218 -16.75 2.82 6.27
CA TYR A 218 -16.26 1.86 5.27
C TYR A 218 -15.27 0.85 5.86
N ALA A 219 -14.37 1.28 6.76
CA ALA A 219 -13.45 0.38 7.47
C ALA A 219 -14.22 -0.67 8.28
N LEU A 220 -15.28 -0.26 8.97
CA LEU A 220 -16.13 -1.17 9.71
C LEU A 220 -16.85 -2.18 8.80
N LEU A 221 -17.45 -1.72 7.69
CA LEU A 221 -18.09 -2.60 6.72
C LEU A 221 -17.12 -3.58 6.05
N ALA A 222 -15.90 -3.15 5.81
CA ALA A 222 -14.86 -3.95 5.17
C ALA A 222 -14.08 -4.85 6.16
N GLY A 223 -14.21 -4.62 7.48
CA GLY A 223 -13.39 -5.30 8.49
C GLY A 223 -11.92 -4.86 8.48
N GLY A 224 -11.64 -3.67 7.94
CA GLY A 224 -10.29 -3.16 7.75
C GLY A 224 -9.60 -2.69 9.03
N ALA A 225 -8.30 -2.42 8.95
CA ALA A 225 -7.50 -1.89 10.04
C ALA A 225 -7.58 -0.36 10.11
N PRO A 226 -7.42 0.27 11.29
CA PRO A 226 -7.36 1.72 11.38
C PRO A 226 -6.00 2.25 10.89
N TYR A 227 -6.03 3.40 10.23
CA TYR A 227 -4.85 4.15 9.83
C TYR A 227 -4.98 5.61 10.27
N LEU A 228 -4.07 6.04 11.14
CA LEU A 228 -4.07 7.41 11.64
C LEU A 228 -2.99 8.22 10.92
N VAL A 229 -3.41 9.16 10.08
CA VAL A 229 -2.53 10.15 9.46
C VAL A 229 -2.73 11.48 10.19
N ARG A 230 -1.70 11.96 10.87
CA ARG A 230 -1.70 13.28 11.47
C ARG A 230 -0.51 14.10 10.98
N ASP A 231 -0.80 15.35 10.61
CA ASP A 231 0.09 16.50 10.47
C ASP A 231 1.57 16.21 10.18
N GLY A 232 1.89 15.57 9.09
CA GLY A 232 3.30 15.49 8.73
C GLY A 232 3.73 14.37 7.84
N ALA A 233 3.10 13.21 7.87
CA ALA A 233 3.47 12.15 6.93
C ALA A 233 2.94 12.45 5.52
N TYR A 234 1.71 12.94 5.46
CA TYR A 234 1.12 13.52 4.25
C TYR A 234 0.48 14.83 4.68
N PRO A 235 1.22 15.95 4.68
CA PRO A 235 0.56 17.22 4.86
C PRO A 235 -0.57 17.22 3.84
N ASN A 236 -1.78 17.40 4.31
CA ASN A 236 -2.93 17.53 3.44
C ASN A 236 -2.70 18.78 2.62
N THR A 237 -1.88 18.61 1.63
CA THR A 237 -1.50 19.60 0.70
C THR A 237 -2.68 19.71 -0.20
N ASP A 238 -3.21 20.87 -0.29
CA ASP A 238 -3.97 21.32 -1.44
C ASP A 238 -5.48 21.11 -1.41
N GLY A 239 -6.12 21.04 -0.26
CA GLY A 239 -7.58 21.02 -0.18
C GLY A 239 -8.23 19.83 -0.90
N ALA A 240 -7.45 18.78 -1.18
CA ALA A 240 -7.95 17.57 -1.83
C ALA A 240 -8.97 16.83 -0.95
N PHE A 241 -9.07 17.20 0.32
CA PHE A 241 -10.00 16.62 1.26
C PHE A 241 -10.74 17.75 2.01
N ASP A 242 -11.92 18.11 1.52
CA ASP A 242 -12.80 19.09 2.13
C ASP A 242 -13.58 18.54 3.36
N GLY A 243 -13.10 17.47 3.98
CA GLY A 243 -13.69 16.94 5.20
C GLY A 243 -13.44 17.86 6.41
N GLU A 244 -14.35 17.89 7.35
CA GLU A 244 -14.13 18.55 8.63
C GLU A 244 -12.95 17.90 9.34
N LYS A 245 -12.01 18.71 9.84
CA LYS A 245 -10.91 18.22 10.66
C LYS A 245 -11.44 17.85 12.04
N ILE A 246 -11.36 16.60 12.39
CA ILE A 246 -11.72 16.09 13.70
C ILE A 246 -10.55 16.20 14.69
N SER A 247 -10.87 16.20 15.99
CA SER A 247 -9.86 16.26 17.05
C SER A 247 -9.02 14.96 17.10
N LEU A 248 -7.82 15.06 17.69
CA LEU A 248 -7.00 13.85 17.92
C LEU A 248 -7.72 12.85 18.84
N GLU A 249 -8.47 13.33 19.82
CA GLU A 249 -9.24 12.49 20.73
C GLU A 249 -10.29 11.69 19.96
N GLU A 250 -11.04 12.33 19.08
CA GLU A 250 -12.01 11.68 18.22
C GLU A 250 -11.37 10.69 17.26
N MET A 251 -10.27 11.06 16.59
CA MET A 251 -9.52 10.14 15.75
C MET A 251 -9.04 8.91 16.51
N THR A 252 -8.55 9.08 17.74
CA THR A 252 -8.11 7.98 18.60
C THR A 252 -9.28 7.06 18.96
N GLU A 253 -10.44 7.62 19.28
CA GLU A 253 -11.64 6.84 19.57
C GLU A 253 -12.11 6.05 18.33
N ARG A 254 -12.11 6.65 17.16
CA ARG A 254 -12.42 5.98 15.89
C ARG A 254 -11.46 4.81 15.62
N CYS A 255 -10.15 5.03 15.82
CA CYS A 255 -9.14 3.96 15.73
C CYS A 255 -9.44 2.83 16.72
N ARG A 256 -9.81 3.15 17.96
CA ARG A 256 -10.13 2.15 18.99
C ARG A 256 -11.28 1.26 18.55
N VAL A 257 -12.38 1.85 18.09
CA VAL A 257 -13.57 1.11 17.63
C VAL A 257 -13.22 0.18 16.46
N VAL A 258 -12.51 0.71 15.46
CA VAL A 258 -12.10 -0.10 14.29
C VAL A 258 -11.13 -1.21 14.68
N THR A 259 -10.17 -0.93 15.59
CA THR A 259 -9.23 -1.95 16.12
C THR A 259 -9.97 -3.07 16.82
N GLU A 260 -10.94 -2.77 17.69
CA GLU A 260 -11.70 -3.77 18.45
C GLU A 260 -12.48 -4.73 17.52
N LEU A 261 -13.01 -4.23 16.42
CA LEU A 261 -13.62 -5.06 15.39
C LEU A 261 -12.56 -5.86 14.63
N HIS A 262 -11.51 -5.18 14.14
CA HIS A 262 -10.46 -5.79 13.33
C HIS A 262 -9.73 -6.92 14.06
N GLU A 263 -9.40 -6.77 15.34
CA GLU A 263 -8.79 -7.84 16.16
C GLU A 263 -9.61 -9.14 16.18
N LYS A 264 -10.92 -9.05 16.03
CA LYS A 264 -11.81 -10.22 16.00
C LYS A 264 -12.01 -10.77 14.59
N THR A 265 -12.02 -9.91 13.58
CA THR A 265 -12.44 -10.26 12.22
C THR A 265 -11.30 -10.42 11.22
N ALA A 266 -10.10 -9.94 11.52
CA ALA A 266 -8.98 -9.87 10.55
C ALA A 266 -8.64 -11.20 9.85
N LEU A 267 -8.87 -12.33 10.50
CA LEU A 267 -8.62 -13.69 9.96
C LEU A 267 -9.91 -14.44 9.61
N LEU A 268 -11.04 -13.76 9.57
CA LEU A 268 -12.34 -14.33 9.20
C LEU A 268 -12.69 -13.99 7.76
N GLU A 269 -13.42 -14.88 7.09
CA GLU A 269 -14.02 -14.56 5.80
C GLU A 269 -15.16 -13.54 5.99
N LEU A 270 -15.26 -12.55 5.11
CA LEU A 270 -16.44 -11.71 4.97
C LEU A 270 -17.43 -12.42 4.05
N VAL A 271 -18.47 -13.03 4.64
CA VAL A 271 -19.35 -13.99 3.95
C VAL A 271 -20.58 -13.36 3.29
N ARG A 272 -20.91 -12.14 3.68
CA ARG A 272 -22.10 -11.46 3.17
C ARG A 272 -21.95 -9.94 3.21
N HIS A 273 -22.44 -9.29 2.18
CA HIS A 273 -22.67 -7.86 2.14
C HIS A 273 -24.00 -7.56 1.46
N GLU A 274 -24.78 -6.63 2.01
CA GLU A 274 -26.06 -6.21 1.43
C GLU A 274 -26.35 -4.73 1.64
N CYS A 275 -26.94 -4.10 0.62
CA CYS A 275 -27.56 -2.79 0.77
C CYS A 275 -28.97 -2.98 1.35
N MET A 276 -29.21 -2.47 2.55
CA MET A 276 -30.50 -2.59 3.25
C MET A 276 -31.52 -1.56 2.74
N THR A 277 -31.05 -0.50 2.08
CA THR A 277 -31.87 0.53 1.42
C THR A 277 -31.58 0.56 -0.07
N ALA A 278 -32.57 1.01 -0.86
CA ALA A 278 -32.45 1.02 -2.32
C ALA A 278 -31.39 2.01 -2.85
N ASP A 279 -31.10 3.05 -2.09
CA ASP A 279 -30.07 4.06 -2.40
C ASP A 279 -28.68 3.68 -1.85
N GLY A 280 -28.58 2.54 -1.10
CA GLY A 280 -27.35 2.08 -0.49
C GLY A 280 -26.87 2.92 0.71
N SER A 281 -27.72 3.78 1.24
CA SER A 281 -27.39 4.60 2.43
C SER A 281 -27.22 3.77 3.68
N VAL A 282 -27.90 2.62 3.79
CA VAL A 282 -27.73 1.64 4.87
C VAL A 282 -27.19 0.34 4.29
N GLN A 283 -26.04 -0.10 4.81
CA GLN A 283 -25.35 -1.30 4.34
C GLN A 283 -25.02 -2.22 5.52
N LYS A 284 -24.98 -3.52 5.27
CA LYS A 284 -24.63 -4.54 6.25
C LYS A 284 -23.57 -5.47 5.69
N SER A 285 -22.56 -5.78 6.50
CA SER A 285 -21.60 -6.87 6.27
C SER A 285 -21.68 -7.91 7.38
N GLU A 286 -21.35 -9.18 7.08
CA GLU A 286 -21.37 -10.29 8.03
C GLU A 286 -20.13 -11.17 7.82
N PHE A 287 -19.47 -11.54 8.91
CA PHE A 287 -18.28 -12.38 8.95
C PHE A 287 -18.62 -13.82 9.30
N SER A 288 -17.69 -14.75 9.03
CA SER A 288 -17.91 -16.19 9.12
C SER A 288 -18.24 -16.71 10.52
N ASP A 289 -17.94 -15.97 11.58
CA ASP A 289 -18.31 -16.28 12.96
C ASP A 289 -19.70 -15.74 13.37
N GLY A 290 -20.39 -15.03 12.46
CA GLY A 290 -21.66 -14.37 12.72
C GLY A 290 -21.53 -12.93 13.25
N THR A 291 -20.33 -12.41 13.40
CA THR A 291 -20.11 -10.98 13.66
C THR A 291 -20.64 -10.18 12.48
N TYR A 292 -21.39 -9.09 12.75
CA TYR A 292 -21.94 -8.23 11.70
C TYR A 292 -21.75 -6.76 12.00
N VAL A 293 -21.75 -5.97 10.96
CA VAL A 293 -21.71 -4.51 11.01
C VAL A 293 -22.84 -3.96 10.15
N ILE A 294 -23.58 -2.97 10.68
CA ILE A 294 -24.53 -2.17 9.93
C ILE A 294 -24.04 -0.73 9.97
N CYS A 295 -23.96 -0.07 8.83
CA CYS A 295 -23.60 1.34 8.72
C CYS A 295 -24.73 2.10 8.02
N ASP A 296 -25.14 3.24 8.61
CA ASP A 296 -26.02 4.23 7.99
C ASP A 296 -25.19 5.46 7.63
N PHE A 297 -24.90 5.62 6.35
CA PHE A 297 -24.10 6.74 5.83
C PHE A 297 -24.88 8.06 5.80
N ALA A 298 -26.22 8.01 5.83
CA ALA A 298 -27.05 9.22 5.85
C ALA A 298 -27.06 9.84 7.25
N GLU A 299 -27.17 9.01 8.28
CA GLU A 299 -27.21 9.43 9.69
C GLU A 299 -25.83 9.39 10.37
N GLN A 300 -24.81 8.87 9.68
CA GLN A 300 -23.42 8.72 10.19
C GLN A 300 -23.36 7.90 11.48
N ILE A 301 -24.06 6.79 11.52
CA ILE A 301 -24.10 5.86 12.66
C ILE A 301 -23.78 4.44 12.23
N TYR A 302 -23.42 3.63 13.20
CA TYR A 302 -23.12 2.20 12.99
C TYR A 302 -23.65 1.34 14.16
N GLU A 303 -23.83 0.07 13.88
CA GLU A 303 -24.11 -1.00 14.85
C GLU A 303 -23.16 -2.17 14.59
N ILE A 304 -22.57 -2.72 15.66
CA ILE A 304 -21.73 -3.93 15.60
C ILE A 304 -22.36 -4.99 16.51
N GLY A 305 -22.67 -6.15 15.94
CA GLY A 305 -23.06 -7.33 16.70
C GLY A 305 -21.98 -8.40 16.57
N TYR A 306 -21.55 -8.93 17.71
CA TYR A 306 -20.51 -9.95 17.73
C TYR A 306 -21.11 -11.35 17.70
N GLY A 307 -20.52 -12.23 16.89
CA GLY A 307 -20.81 -13.65 16.86
C GLY A 307 -20.43 -14.36 18.17
N SER A 308 -20.95 -15.54 18.37
CA SER A 308 -20.74 -16.33 19.59
C SER A 308 -19.49 -17.20 19.49
#